data_f013ed45aec05cdbac45ed652a68de3c
#
_entry.id   f013ed45aec05cdbac45ed652a68de3c
#
_cell.length_a   1.000
_cell.length_b   1.000
_cell.length_c   1.000
_cell.angle_alpha   90.00
_cell.angle_beta   90.00
_cell.angle_gamma   90.00
#
_symmetry.space_group_name_H-M   'P 1'
#
loop_
_entity.id
_entity.type
_entity.pdbx_description
1 polymer ?
#
loop_
_entity_poly.entity_id
_entity_poly.type
_entity_poly.pdbx_seq_one_letter_code
_entity_poly.pdbx_strand_id
1 'polypeptide(L)'
;MFACAVYDLTPDFEANIREEFIDNVKRLRHHASLGLWCGNNEMEMFVKQGEWVTKPSEVRDYLFMYERVIPEILKKYDPETFYWPASPSSGGCFDDPSDPNRGDVHYWDVWHGNKPFSDYRNYYFRYASEFGFQSFPSFETIKTFTDDPADWNIFSYVMEKHQRNAGAN
;
A
#
# COMPACT_ATOMS: atom_id res chain seq x y z
N MET A 1 6.33 -4.74 -3.29
CA MET A 1 5.39 -3.59 -3.35
C MET A 1 6.12 -2.32 -2.94
N PHE A 2 6.07 -1.29 -3.78
CA PHE A 2 6.59 0.04 -3.44
C PHE A 2 5.63 0.77 -2.49
N ALA A 3 6.18 1.59 -1.61
CA ALA A 3 5.39 2.36 -0.65
C ALA A 3 4.54 3.44 -1.35
N CYS A 4 3.49 3.87 -0.65
CA CYS A 4 2.66 5.00 -1.06
C CYS A 4 3.45 6.31 -1.01
N ALA A 5 4.06 6.69 -2.14
CA ALA A 5 4.90 7.88 -2.29
C ALA A 5 4.97 8.31 -3.76
N VAL A 6 5.39 9.55 -4.00
CA VAL A 6 5.70 10.02 -5.35
C VAL A 6 7.18 9.72 -5.65
N TYR A 7 7.43 9.11 -6.80
CA TYR A 7 8.78 8.75 -7.24
C TYR A 7 9.15 9.52 -8.50
N ASP A 8 10.31 10.19 -8.47
CA ASP A 8 10.98 10.76 -9.63
C ASP A 8 11.86 9.69 -10.27
N LEU A 9 11.51 9.24 -11.46
CA LEU A 9 12.26 8.18 -12.15
C LEU A 9 13.46 8.76 -12.91
N THR A 10 14.46 9.23 -12.15
CA THR A 10 15.75 9.59 -12.71
C THR A 10 16.48 8.36 -13.24
N PRO A 11 17.46 8.51 -14.19
CA PRO A 11 18.22 7.38 -14.69
C PRO A 11 18.91 6.56 -13.60
N ASP A 12 19.47 7.22 -12.59
CA ASP A 12 20.14 6.54 -11.47
C ASP A 12 19.13 5.79 -10.59
N PHE A 13 17.96 6.38 -10.36
CA PHE A 13 16.90 5.73 -9.60
C PHE A 13 16.29 4.55 -10.36
N GLU A 14 16.08 4.69 -11.67
CA GLU A 14 15.65 3.56 -12.51
C GLU A 14 16.64 2.40 -12.46
N ALA A 15 17.94 2.69 -12.60
CA ALA A 15 18.98 1.66 -12.52
C ALA A 15 18.95 0.93 -11.16
N ASN A 16 18.84 1.69 -10.06
CA ASN A 16 18.76 1.13 -8.71
C ASN A 16 17.50 0.27 -8.52
N ILE A 17 16.34 0.74 -8.98
CA ILE A 17 15.08 -0.04 -8.92
C ILE A 17 15.20 -1.34 -9.71
N ARG A 18 15.81 -1.32 -10.89
CA ARG A 18 15.97 -2.52 -11.71
C ARG A 18 16.80 -3.58 -10.97
N GLU A 19 17.92 -3.20 -10.38
CA GLU A 19 18.76 -4.11 -9.60
C GLU A 19 18.05 -4.63 -8.36
N GLU A 20 17.43 -3.77 -7.58
CA GLU A 20 16.67 -4.13 -6.39
C GLU A 20 15.53 -5.09 -6.73
N PHE A 21 14.78 -4.80 -7.80
CA PHE A 21 13.65 -5.64 -8.19
C PHE A 21 14.12 -7.00 -8.72
N ILE A 22 15.19 -7.03 -9.53
CA ILE A 22 15.80 -8.27 -10.04
C ILE A 22 16.27 -9.15 -8.88
N ASP A 23 16.94 -8.55 -7.89
CA ASP A 23 17.42 -9.29 -6.72
C ASP A 23 16.27 -9.89 -5.91
N ASN A 24 15.26 -9.10 -5.59
CA ASN A 24 14.09 -9.58 -4.86
C ASN A 24 13.32 -10.67 -5.62
N VAL A 25 13.13 -10.52 -6.93
CA VAL A 25 12.47 -11.54 -7.76
C VAL A 25 13.24 -12.84 -7.72
N LYS A 26 14.55 -12.81 -7.96
CA LYS A 26 15.39 -14.02 -7.91
C LYS A 26 15.40 -14.70 -6.56
N ARG A 27 15.38 -13.89 -5.47
CA ARG A 27 15.39 -14.38 -4.11
C ARG A 27 14.06 -14.99 -3.68
N LEU A 28 12.92 -14.50 -4.18
CA LEU A 28 11.60 -14.86 -3.67
C LEU A 28 10.78 -15.76 -4.60
N ARG A 29 11.02 -15.77 -5.91
CA ARG A 29 10.20 -16.49 -6.91
C ARG A 29 10.05 -17.98 -6.68
N HIS A 30 10.97 -18.61 -5.95
CA HIS A 30 10.94 -20.05 -5.69
C HIS A 30 10.13 -20.46 -4.46
N HIS A 31 9.58 -19.49 -3.73
CA HIS A 31 8.75 -19.80 -2.57
C HIS A 31 7.32 -20.14 -3.00
N ALA A 32 6.84 -21.32 -2.63
CA ALA A 32 5.48 -21.79 -2.95
C ALA A 32 4.37 -20.89 -2.37
N SER A 33 4.67 -20.07 -1.37
CA SER A 33 3.74 -19.12 -0.77
C SER A 33 3.61 -17.80 -1.53
N LEU A 34 4.45 -17.57 -2.55
CA LEU A 34 4.37 -16.36 -3.39
C LEU A 34 3.13 -16.46 -4.29
N GLY A 35 2.11 -15.64 -4.03
CA GLY A 35 0.86 -15.65 -4.79
C GLY A 35 0.86 -14.68 -5.97
N LEU A 36 1.48 -13.50 -5.80
CA LEU A 36 1.56 -12.48 -6.84
C LEU A 36 2.66 -11.47 -6.55
N TRP A 37 3.09 -10.76 -7.58
CA TRP A 37 3.89 -9.54 -7.47
C TRP A 37 2.99 -8.32 -7.52
N CYS A 38 3.03 -7.46 -6.50
CA CYS A 38 2.30 -6.19 -6.50
C CYS A 38 3.26 -5.02 -6.71
N GLY A 39 2.91 -4.10 -7.62
CA GLY A 39 3.76 -2.96 -7.97
C GLY A 39 3.85 -1.93 -6.86
N ASN A 40 2.73 -1.33 -6.48
CA ASN A 40 2.73 -0.25 -5.50
C ASN A 40 1.49 -0.23 -4.60
N ASN A 41 1.58 0.53 -3.52
CA ASN A 41 0.46 0.86 -2.64
C ASN A 41 -0.15 2.21 -3.04
N GLU A 42 -1.43 2.21 -3.41
CA GLU A 42 -2.33 3.37 -3.59
C GLU A 42 -1.96 4.40 -4.67
N MET A 43 -0.79 4.31 -5.30
CA MET A 43 -0.36 5.35 -6.22
C MET A 43 -1.26 5.47 -7.46
N GLU A 44 -1.77 4.36 -8.00
CA GLU A 44 -2.70 4.40 -9.13
C GLU A 44 -3.97 5.19 -8.78
N MET A 45 -4.51 4.96 -7.60
CA MET A 45 -5.67 5.66 -7.08
C MET A 45 -5.40 7.16 -6.94
N PHE A 46 -4.27 7.55 -6.33
CA PHE A 46 -3.92 8.96 -6.16
C PHE A 46 -3.61 9.68 -7.48
N VAL A 47 -3.01 9.00 -8.45
CA VAL A 47 -2.86 9.55 -9.81
C VAL A 47 -4.23 9.81 -10.44
N LYS A 48 -5.15 8.85 -10.34
CA LYS A 48 -6.51 8.97 -10.89
C LYS A 48 -7.31 10.09 -10.23
N GLN A 49 -7.17 10.25 -8.93
CA GLN A 49 -7.86 11.29 -8.16
C GLN A 49 -7.22 12.68 -8.35
N GLY A 50 -6.01 12.76 -8.87
CA GLY A 50 -5.28 14.02 -9.06
C GLY A 50 -4.82 14.64 -7.74
N GLU A 51 -4.52 13.80 -6.74
CA GLU A 51 -4.08 14.28 -5.42
C GLU A 51 -2.56 14.44 -5.35
N TRP A 52 -1.81 13.40 -5.02
CA TRP A 52 -0.37 13.52 -4.77
C TRP A 52 0.45 13.55 -6.06
N VAL A 53 0.02 12.80 -7.06
CA VAL A 53 0.69 12.72 -8.36
C VAL A 53 -0.10 13.58 -9.34
N THR A 54 0.35 14.82 -9.54
CA THR A 54 -0.39 15.82 -10.30
C THR A 54 0.34 16.33 -11.54
N LYS A 55 1.67 16.22 -11.58
CA LYS A 55 2.46 16.68 -12.71
C LYS A 55 2.51 15.63 -13.81
N PRO A 56 2.42 16.03 -15.09
CA PRO A 56 2.54 15.08 -16.21
C PRO A 56 3.82 14.23 -16.19
N SER A 57 4.93 14.77 -15.66
CA SER A 57 6.17 14.02 -15.49
C SER A 57 6.02 12.88 -14.48
N GLU A 58 5.36 13.13 -13.36
CA GLU A 58 5.11 12.13 -12.30
C GLU A 58 4.19 11.03 -12.79
N VAL A 59 3.14 11.38 -13.57
CA VAL A 59 2.24 10.41 -14.22
C VAL A 59 3.01 9.54 -15.21
N ARG A 60 3.85 10.15 -16.04
CA ARG A 60 4.71 9.43 -16.98
C ARG A 60 5.65 8.45 -16.23
N ASP A 61 6.27 8.91 -15.17
CA ASP A 61 7.23 8.11 -14.39
C ASP A 61 6.50 6.95 -13.69
N TYR A 62 5.29 7.16 -13.19
CA TYR A 62 4.42 6.09 -12.69
C TYR A 62 4.16 5.01 -13.76
N LEU A 63 3.66 5.41 -14.93
CA LEU A 63 3.38 4.46 -16.01
C LEU A 63 4.63 3.71 -16.46
N PHE A 64 5.74 4.43 -16.60
CA PHE A 64 6.98 3.80 -17.04
C PHE A 64 7.49 2.77 -16.02
N MET A 65 7.42 3.10 -14.73
CA MET A 65 7.89 2.21 -13.66
C MET A 65 7.00 0.97 -13.51
N TYR A 66 5.70 1.16 -13.36
CA TYR A 66 4.77 0.08 -12.98
C TYR A 66 4.17 -0.68 -14.15
N GLU A 67 4.00 -0.03 -15.30
CA GLU A 67 3.39 -0.66 -16.47
C GLU A 67 4.43 -1.15 -17.50
N ARG A 68 5.72 -0.79 -17.32
CA ARG A 68 6.78 -1.18 -18.23
C ARG A 68 7.99 -1.81 -17.56
N VAL A 69 8.72 -1.07 -16.70
CA VAL A 69 9.98 -1.52 -16.11
C VAL A 69 9.81 -2.82 -15.31
N ILE A 70 8.84 -2.84 -14.41
CA ILE A 70 8.58 -4.03 -13.56
C ILE A 70 8.07 -5.21 -14.39
N PRO A 71 7.09 -5.07 -15.30
CA PRO A 71 6.69 -6.15 -16.20
C PRO A 71 7.81 -6.70 -17.07
N GLU A 72 8.73 -5.86 -17.60
CA GLU A 72 9.90 -6.31 -18.35
C GLU A 72 10.81 -7.22 -17.52
N ILE A 73 11.06 -6.85 -16.26
CA ILE A 73 11.86 -7.62 -15.33
C ILE A 73 11.18 -8.96 -15.02
N LEU A 74 9.90 -8.93 -14.70
CA LEU A 74 9.14 -10.14 -14.38
C LEU A 74 9.07 -11.09 -15.57
N LYS A 75 8.81 -10.57 -16.76
CA LYS A 75 8.84 -11.40 -17.99
C LYS A 75 10.14 -12.16 -18.17
N LYS A 76 11.26 -11.60 -17.73
CA LYS A 76 12.58 -12.21 -17.85
C LYS A 76 12.92 -13.16 -16.72
N TYR A 77 12.54 -12.84 -15.48
CA TYR A 77 13.03 -13.53 -14.29
C TYR A 77 11.98 -14.38 -13.57
N ASP A 78 10.69 -14.06 -13.76
CA ASP A 78 9.57 -14.82 -13.17
C ASP A 78 8.30 -14.65 -14.01
N PRO A 79 8.24 -15.24 -15.22
CA PRO A 79 7.10 -15.06 -16.13
C PRO A 79 5.82 -15.77 -15.68
N GLU A 80 5.91 -16.68 -14.71
CA GLU A 80 4.79 -17.52 -14.28
C GLU A 80 3.97 -16.88 -13.15
N THR A 81 4.59 -16.04 -12.32
CA THR A 81 3.89 -15.42 -11.20
C THR A 81 3.13 -14.18 -11.67
N PHE A 82 1.86 -14.12 -11.29
CA PHE A 82 0.97 -13.03 -11.67
C PHE A 82 1.46 -11.67 -11.16
N TYR A 83 1.37 -10.65 -12.00
CA TYR A 83 1.69 -9.26 -11.65
C TYR A 83 0.44 -8.40 -11.54
N TRP A 84 0.32 -7.65 -10.44
CA TRP A 84 -0.71 -6.66 -10.21
C TRP A 84 -0.08 -5.28 -10.04
N PRO A 85 -0.44 -4.26 -10.86
CA PRO A 85 0.34 -3.02 -10.92
C PRO A 85 0.26 -2.17 -9.66
N ALA A 86 -0.90 -2.16 -8.99
CA ALA A 86 -1.13 -1.39 -7.77
C ALA A 86 -2.14 -2.09 -6.86
N SER A 87 -2.22 -1.67 -5.61
CA SER A 87 -3.30 -2.01 -4.69
C SER A 87 -3.77 -0.69 -4.03
N PRO A 88 -5.04 -0.25 -4.22
CA PRO A 88 -6.05 -0.89 -5.07
C PRO A 88 -5.79 -0.68 -6.56
N SER A 89 -6.37 -1.56 -7.38
CA SER A 89 -6.36 -1.44 -8.83
C SER A 89 -7.52 -2.23 -9.45
N SER A 90 -7.94 -1.83 -10.63
CA SER A 90 -8.89 -2.56 -11.47
C SER A 90 -8.22 -3.21 -12.70
N GLY A 91 -6.88 -3.27 -12.70
CA GLY A 91 -6.08 -3.88 -13.75
C GLY A 91 -5.04 -2.98 -14.39
N GLY A 92 -4.88 -1.75 -13.88
CA GLY A 92 -3.90 -0.78 -14.37
C GLY A 92 -4.47 0.27 -15.31
N CYS A 93 -3.58 1.14 -15.82
CA CYS A 93 -3.93 2.22 -16.76
C CYS A 93 -4.97 3.22 -16.24
N PHE A 94 -5.07 3.39 -14.92
CA PHE A 94 -6.02 4.30 -14.27
C PHE A 94 -7.50 4.03 -14.60
N ASP A 95 -7.85 2.79 -14.95
CA ASP A 95 -9.23 2.40 -15.26
C ASP A 95 -10.01 2.08 -13.97
N ASP A 96 -10.46 3.14 -13.31
CA ASP A 96 -11.21 3.10 -12.05
C ASP A 96 -10.57 2.18 -10.98
N PRO A 97 -9.42 2.57 -10.43
CA PRO A 97 -8.64 1.70 -9.52
C PRO A 97 -9.36 1.35 -8.21
N SER A 98 -10.49 1.98 -7.91
CA SER A 98 -11.31 1.71 -6.71
C SER A 98 -12.68 1.12 -7.03
N ASP A 99 -12.85 0.51 -8.22
CA ASP A 99 -14.11 -0.13 -8.59
C ASP A 99 -14.45 -1.30 -7.64
N PRO A 100 -15.59 -1.26 -6.95
CA PRO A 100 -15.95 -2.29 -5.96
C PRO A 100 -16.14 -3.70 -6.55
N ASN A 101 -16.31 -3.79 -7.88
CA ASN A 101 -16.61 -5.05 -8.58
C ASN A 101 -15.41 -5.62 -9.34
N ARG A 102 -14.28 -4.91 -9.38
CA ARG A 102 -13.06 -5.33 -10.11
C ARG A 102 -11.84 -5.19 -9.23
N GLY A 103 -10.91 -6.14 -9.33
CA GLY A 103 -9.66 -6.10 -8.60
C GLY A 103 -9.85 -6.04 -7.08
N ASP A 104 -9.20 -5.10 -6.44
CA ASP A 104 -9.21 -4.90 -5.01
C ASP A 104 -9.52 -3.45 -4.61
N VAL A 105 -9.95 -3.25 -3.37
CA VAL A 105 -10.36 -1.95 -2.82
C VAL A 105 -9.71 -1.72 -1.47
N HIS A 106 -9.28 -0.48 -1.22
CA HIS A 106 -8.94 0.02 0.11
C HIS A 106 -10.12 0.80 0.68
N TYR A 107 -10.57 0.42 1.86
CA TYR A 107 -11.74 1.05 2.51
C TYR A 107 -11.38 1.61 3.88
N TRP A 108 -11.16 2.93 3.95
CA TRP A 108 -10.72 3.64 5.14
C TRP A 108 -11.74 4.62 5.73
N ASP A 109 -12.97 4.62 5.22
CA ASP A 109 -14.00 5.58 5.63
C ASP A 109 -14.39 5.48 7.11
N VAL A 110 -14.29 4.29 7.70
CA VAL A 110 -14.59 4.13 9.12
C VAL A 110 -13.48 4.75 9.98
N TRP A 111 -12.22 4.52 9.66
CA TRP A 111 -11.11 5.09 10.43
C TRP A 111 -10.84 6.55 10.06
N HIS A 112 -10.50 6.83 8.81
CA HIS A 112 -10.11 8.17 8.36
C HIS A 112 -11.30 9.05 8.00
N GLY A 113 -12.39 8.47 7.50
CA GLY A 113 -13.62 9.18 7.14
C GLY A 113 -14.61 9.38 8.29
N ASN A 114 -14.29 8.91 9.51
CA ASN A 114 -15.12 9.00 10.72
C ASN A 114 -16.52 8.42 10.55
N LYS A 115 -16.71 7.45 9.67
CA LYS A 115 -17.97 6.73 9.52
C LYS A 115 -18.18 5.75 10.69
N PRO A 116 -19.43 5.46 11.08
CA PRO A 116 -19.70 4.48 12.12
C PRO A 116 -19.29 3.07 11.68
N PHE A 117 -18.97 2.17 12.62
CA PHE A 117 -18.64 0.77 12.34
C PHE A 117 -19.71 0.03 11.54
N SER A 118 -20.98 0.44 11.65
CA SER A 118 -22.06 -0.13 10.84
C SER A 118 -21.88 0.10 9.36
N ASP A 119 -21.06 1.08 8.95
CA ASP A 119 -20.82 1.39 7.54
C ASP A 119 -20.12 0.25 6.80
N TYR A 120 -19.32 -0.57 7.48
CA TYR A 120 -18.76 -1.79 6.89
C TYR A 120 -19.80 -2.75 6.31
N ARG A 121 -21.06 -2.67 6.73
CA ARG A 121 -22.15 -3.52 6.25
C ARG A 121 -22.82 -3.00 4.98
N ASN A 122 -22.44 -1.82 4.51
CA ASN A 122 -23.02 -1.19 3.33
C ASN A 122 -22.30 -1.58 2.04
N TYR A 123 -21.17 -2.28 2.14
CA TYR A 123 -20.30 -2.59 1.00
C TYR A 123 -20.06 -4.09 0.85
N TYR A 124 -20.06 -4.54 -0.40
CA TYR A 124 -19.78 -5.93 -0.80
C TYR A 124 -18.72 -5.91 -1.90
N PHE A 125 -17.50 -5.51 -1.52
CA PHE A 125 -16.36 -5.47 -2.45
C PHE A 125 -16.04 -6.87 -2.96
N ARG A 126 -15.57 -6.96 -4.21
CA ARG A 126 -15.04 -8.22 -4.73
C ARG A 126 -13.85 -8.71 -3.89
N TYR A 127 -12.96 -7.80 -3.52
CA TYR A 127 -11.86 -8.06 -2.59
C TYR A 127 -11.49 -6.75 -1.88
N ALA A 128 -11.54 -6.73 -0.57
CA ALA A 128 -11.04 -5.62 0.24
C ALA A 128 -9.64 -6.00 0.73
N SER A 129 -8.62 -5.44 0.11
CA SER A 129 -7.21 -5.70 0.45
C SER A 129 -6.75 -4.91 1.66
N GLU A 130 -7.35 -3.73 1.89
CA GLU A 130 -7.12 -2.93 3.09
C GLU A 130 -8.43 -2.38 3.65
N PHE A 131 -8.59 -2.53 4.95
CA PHE A 131 -9.64 -1.89 5.75
C PHE A 131 -9.27 -2.05 7.21
N GLY A 132 -9.95 -1.34 8.10
CA GLY A 132 -9.78 -1.60 9.51
C GLY A 132 -9.96 -0.37 10.38
N PHE A 133 -9.54 -0.54 11.62
CA PHE A 133 -9.51 0.50 12.64
C PHE A 133 -8.31 0.25 13.53
N GLN A 134 -7.66 1.32 14.01
CA GLN A 134 -6.52 1.19 14.89
C GLN A 134 -6.94 0.47 16.18
N SER A 135 -6.12 -0.44 16.63
CA SER A 135 -6.24 -1.10 17.93
C SER A 135 -4.97 -0.92 18.75
N PHE A 136 -5.10 -1.01 20.07
CA PHE A 136 -3.94 -0.97 20.93
C PHE A 136 -3.15 -2.29 20.85
N PRO A 137 -1.82 -2.23 20.99
CA PRO A 137 -1.00 -3.43 21.09
C PRO A 137 -1.30 -4.18 22.40
N SER A 138 -0.81 -5.40 22.50
CA SER A 138 -0.90 -6.16 23.75
C SER A 138 -0.15 -5.41 24.88
N PHE A 139 -0.55 -5.64 26.11
CA PHE A 139 0.11 -5.03 27.26
C PHE A 139 1.60 -5.39 27.37
N GLU A 140 1.96 -6.59 26.97
CA GLU A 140 3.35 -7.01 26.90
C GLU A 140 4.16 -6.20 25.88
N THR A 141 3.54 -5.82 24.76
CA THR A 141 4.18 -4.91 23.80
C THR A 141 4.34 -3.51 24.38
N ILE A 142 3.34 -2.98 25.12
CA ILE A 142 3.43 -1.67 25.76
C ILE A 142 4.62 -1.61 26.69
N LYS A 143 4.85 -2.63 27.49
CA LYS A 143 6.01 -2.73 28.40
C LYS A 143 7.36 -2.71 27.69
N THR A 144 7.42 -2.96 26.39
CA THR A 144 8.70 -2.91 25.66
C THR A 144 9.17 -1.50 25.35
N PHE A 145 8.29 -0.50 25.44
CA PHE A 145 8.64 0.88 25.12
C PHE A 145 8.39 1.87 26.30
N THR A 146 7.79 1.42 27.39
CA THR A 146 7.69 2.20 28.63
C THR A 146 7.62 1.30 29.87
N ASP A 147 8.46 1.59 30.87
CA ASP A 147 8.46 0.90 32.16
C ASP A 147 7.62 1.64 33.24
N ASP A 148 7.15 2.85 32.94
CA ASP A 148 6.35 3.65 33.88
C ASP A 148 4.89 3.23 33.86
N PRO A 149 4.32 2.71 34.96
CA PRO A 149 2.91 2.39 35.05
C PRO A 149 1.96 3.57 34.77
N ALA A 150 2.41 4.81 34.96
CA ALA A 150 1.62 5.99 34.65
C ALA A 150 1.37 6.13 33.13
N ASP A 151 2.22 5.54 32.30
CA ASP A 151 2.06 5.52 30.86
C ASP A 151 1.15 4.40 30.33
N TRP A 152 0.80 3.43 31.20
CA TRP A 152 -0.02 2.29 30.78
C TRP A 152 -1.52 2.62 30.69
N ASN A 153 -1.81 3.77 30.14
CA ASN A 153 -3.16 4.20 29.84
C ASN A 153 -3.21 4.92 28.49
N ILE A 154 -4.34 4.80 27.79
CA ILE A 154 -4.50 5.30 26.41
C ILE A 154 -4.36 6.83 26.27
N PHE A 155 -4.45 7.57 27.36
CA PHE A 155 -4.35 9.04 27.36
C PHE A 155 -2.96 9.54 27.74
N SER A 156 -2.00 8.67 28.01
CA SER A 156 -0.63 9.09 28.32
C SER A 156 0.06 9.66 27.07
N TYR A 157 1.02 10.55 27.28
CA TYR A 157 1.82 11.11 26.20
C TYR A 157 2.57 10.02 25.41
N VAL A 158 3.07 9.00 26.10
CA VAL A 158 3.80 7.89 25.47
C VAL A 158 2.88 7.09 24.55
N MET A 159 1.68 6.72 25.00
CA MET A 159 0.69 6.02 24.18
C MET A 159 0.23 6.87 23.01
N GLU A 160 0.02 8.17 23.21
CA GLU A 160 -0.32 9.13 22.16
C GLU A 160 0.76 9.15 21.04
N LYS A 161 2.04 9.04 21.39
CA LYS A 161 3.13 9.01 20.42
C LYS A 161 3.31 7.65 19.73
N HIS A 162 2.67 6.61 20.22
CA HIS A 162 2.72 5.26 19.65
C HIS A 162 1.44 4.86 18.90
N GLN A 163 0.70 5.85 18.41
CA GLN A 163 -0.52 5.65 17.63
C GLN A 163 -0.46 6.40 16.29
N ARG A 164 -1.34 6.06 15.36
CA ARG A 164 -1.38 6.63 13.99
C ARG A 164 -2.68 7.38 13.67
N ASN A 165 -3.61 7.45 14.60
CA ASN A 165 -4.84 8.21 14.39
C ASN A 165 -4.55 9.72 14.44
N ALA A 166 -4.91 10.47 13.40
CA ALA A 166 -4.68 11.92 13.33
C ALA A 166 -5.49 12.72 14.36
N GLY A 167 -6.57 12.16 14.85
CA GLY A 167 -7.47 12.78 15.84
C GLY A 167 -7.08 12.55 17.31
N ALA A 168 -5.96 11.90 17.58
CA ALA A 168 -5.56 11.41 18.90
C ALA A 168 -6.48 10.28 19.47
N ASN A 169 -6.16 9.85 20.68
CA ASN A 169 -6.94 8.79 21.37
C ASN A 169 -8.21 9.33 22.02
#